data_e36c18d79fbe6a43e2503856339e5ee2
#
_entry.id   e36c18d79fbe6a43e2503856339e5ee2
#
_cell.length_a   1.000
_cell.length_b   1.000
_cell.length_c   1.000
_cell.angle_alpha   90.00
_cell.angle_beta   90.00
_cell.angle_gamma   90.00
#
_symmetry.space_group_name_H-M   'P 1'
#
loop_
_entity.id
_entity.type
_entity.pdbx_description
1 polymer ?
#
loop_
_entity_poly.entity_id
_entity_poly.type
_entity_poly.pdbx_seq_one_letter_code
_entity_poly.pdbx_strand_id
1 'polypeptide(L)' 'MKIDQSLECKKVKLIDVDGEIFEGVVSDYIYPDDNEPEGIAGICLEDCPQRPGQWIGFNETDIKSIEVVD' A
#
# COMPACT_ATOMS: atom_id res chain seq x y z
N MET A 1 4.29 -6.23 8.20
CA MET A 1 2.82 -6.18 8.06
C MET A 1 2.40 -7.02 6.87
N LYS A 2 1.49 -7.94 7.08
CA LYS A 2 1.07 -8.83 6.00
C LYS A 2 -0.10 -8.22 5.23
N ILE A 3 0.01 -8.18 3.91
CA ILE A 3 -1.01 -7.64 3.04
C ILE A 3 -1.43 -8.70 2.03
N ASP A 4 -2.63 -8.57 1.48
CA ASP A 4 -3.13 -9.53 0.49
C ASP A 4 -3.98 -8.85 -0.58
N GLN A 5 -4.38 -9.65 -1.57
CA GLN A 5 -5.11 -9.17 -2.73
C GLN A 5 -6.48 -8.58 -2.38
N SER A 6 -7.04 -8.92 -1.25
CA SER A 6 -8.36 -8.41 -0.87
C SER A 6 -8.37 -6.90 -0.67
N LEU A 7 -7.19 -6.28 -0.56
CA LEU A 7 -7.07 -4.84 -0.43
C LEU A 7 -7.28 -4.08 -1.75
N GLU A 8 -7.20 -4.78 -2.89
CA GLU A 8 -7.38 -4.11 -4.19
C GLU A 8 -8.73 -3.41 -4.26
N CYS A 9 -8.70 -2.19 -4.81
CA CYS A 9 -9.88 -1.34 -4.97
C CYS A 9 -10.49 -0.85 -3.67
N LYS A 10 -9.82 -1.07 -2.54
CA LYS A 10 -10.30 -0.61 -1.24
C LYS A 10 -9.64 0.71 -0.87
N LYS A 11 -10.41 1.57 -0.20
CA LYS A 11 -9.84 2.77 0.39
C LYS A 11 -9.24 2.38 1.73
N VAL A 12 -8.00 2.76 1.95
CA VAL A 12 -7.25 2.36 3.14
C VAL A 12 -6.57 3.55 3.78
N LYS A 13 -6.30 3.40 5.07
CA LYS A 13 -5.41 4.29 5.81
C LYS A 13 -4.17 3.47 6.14
N LEU A 14 -3.02 3.96 5.71
CA LEU A 14 -1.76 3.27 5.86
C LEU A 14 -0.80 4.14 6.68
N ILE A 15 -0.12 3.53 7.63
CA ILE A 15 0.95 4.18 8.38
C ILE A 15 2.23 3.43 8.05
N ASP A 16 3.22 4.17 7.52
CA ASP A 16 4.49 3.54 7.16
C ASP A 16 5.42 3.39 8.38
N VAL A 17 6.57 2.76 8.16
CA VAL A 17 7.52 2.49 9.24
C VAL A 17 8.12 3.77 9.82
N ASP A 18 8.06 4.86 9.10
CA ASP A 18 8.53 6.17 9.56
C ASP A 18 7.44 6.96 10.31
N GLY A 19 6.24 6.41 10.38
CA GLY A 19 5.13 7.04 11.06
C GLY A 19 4.32 7.99 10.21
N GLU A 20 4.59 8.08 8.89
CA GLU A 20 3.79 8.90 8.00
C GLU A 20 2.46 8.22 7.70
N ILE A 21 1.41 9.03 7.60
CA ILE A 21 0.05 8.55 7.37
C ILE A 21 -0.36 8.85 5.94
N PHE A 22 -0.87 7.83 5.25
CA PHE A 22 -1.38 7.97 3.89
C PHE A 22 -2.77 7.38 3.82
N GLU A 23 -3.69 8.09 3.18
CA GLU A 23 -5.01 7.57 2.88
C GLU A 23 -5.17 7.57 1.37
N GLY A 24 -5.69 6.50 0.82
CA GLY A 24 -5.88 6.42 -0.62
C GLY A 24 -6.52 5.10 -1.00
N VAL A 25 -6.65 4.88 -2.30
CA VAL A 25 -7.23 3.66 -2.85
C VAL A 25 -6.11 2.75 -3.32
N VAL A 26 -6.18 1.48 -2.96
CA VAL A 26 -5.23 0.49 -3.46
C VAL A 26 -5.55 0.23 -4.93
N SER A 27 -4.72 0.78 -5.81
CA SER A 27 -4.94 0.64 -7.25
C SER A 27 -4.39 -0.67 -7.78
N ASP A 28 -3.42 -1.26 -7.09
CA ASP A 28 -2.81 -2.49 -7.55
C ASP A 28 -2.20 -3.24 -6.37
N TYR A 29 -2.25 -4.57 -6.47
CA TYR A 29 -1.58 -5.46 -5.52
C TYR A 29 -0.47 -6.18 -6.29
N ILE A 30 0.74 -6.12 -5.77
CA ILE A 30 1.90 -6.75 -6.40
C ILE A 30 2.19 -8.05 -5.67
N TYR A 31 2.08 -9.16 -6.39
CA TYR A 31 2.35 -10.48 -5.82
C TYR A 31 3.83 -10.63 -5.51
N PRO A 32 4.19 -11.40 -4.48
CA PRO A 32 5.60 -11.60 -4.14
C PRO A 32 6.46 -12.10 -5.29
N ASP A 33 5.90 -12.95 -6.16
CA ASP A 33 6.64 -13.49 -7.29
C ASP A 33 6.99 -12.43 -8.33
N ASP A 34 6.22 -11.35 -8.37
CA ASP A 34 6.43 -10.26 -9.33
C ASP A 34 7.27 -9.13 -8.75
N ASN A 35 7.59 -9.18 -7.47
CA ASN A 35 8.31 -8.12 -6.77
C ASN A 35 9.73 -8.56 -6.44
N GLU A 36 10.50 -8.76 -7.48
CA GLU A 36 11.89 -9.18 -7.33
C GLU A 36 12.81 -7.99 -7.14
N PRO A 37 13.94 -8.15 -6.46
CA PRO A 37 14.45 -9.41 -5.89
C PRO A 37 13.94 -9.74 -4.49
N GLU A 38 13.15 -8.88 -3.88
CA GLU A 38 12.73 -9.04 -2.48
C GLU A 38 11.81 -10.23 -2.26
N GLY A 39 10.95 -10.53 -3.23
CA GLY A 39 10.01 -11.63 -3.10
C GLY A 39 8.95 -11.40 -2.04
N ILE A 40 8.58 -10.15 -1.80
CA ILE A 40 7.55 -9.76 -0.83
C ILE A 40 6.42 -9.02 -1.52
N ALA A 41 5.24 -9.07 -0.92
CA ALA A 41 4.07 -8.40 -1.48
C ALA A 41 4.21 -6.88 -1.42
N GLY A 42 3.57 -6.21 -2.35
CA GLY A 42 3.52 -4.74 -2.36
C GLY A 42 2.15 -4.25 -2.79
N ILE A 43 1.89 -2.98 -2.56
CA ILE A 43 0.67 -2.32 -3.03
C ILE A 43 1.02 -0.94 -3.55
N CYS A 44 0.16 -0.43 -4.44
CA CYS A 44 0.23 0.95 -4.89
C CYS A 44 -1.03 1.68 -4.45
N LEU A 45 -0.84 2.86 -3.88
CA LEU A 45 -1.95 3.73 -3.50
C LEU A 45 -2.07 4.88 -4.51
N GLU A 46 -3.31 5.24 -4.81
CA GLU A 46 -3.61 6.42 -5.61
C GLU A 46 -4.61 7.29 -4.87
N ASP A 47 -4.84 8.50 -5.37
CA ASP A 47 -5.76 9.46 -4.77
C ASP A 47 -5.41 9.82 -3.34
N CYS A 48 -4.11 9.82 -3.02
CA CYS A 48 -3.64 10.21 -1.69
C CYS A 48 -3.57 11.73 -1.61
N PRO A 49 -4.32 12.36 -0.70
CA PRO A 49 -4.21 13.82 -0.52
C PRO A 49 -2.79 14.27 -0.18
N GLN A 50 -2.02 13.40 0.45
CA GLN A 50 -0.63 13.69 0.82
C GLN A 50 0.29 13.78 -0.40
N ARG A 51 -0.09 13.17 -1.49
CA ARG A 51 0.69 13.15 -2.73
C ARG A 51 -0.26 13.27 -3.93
N PRO A 52 -0.88 14.45 -4.14
CA PRO A 52 -1.86 14.62 -5.22
C PRO A 52 -1.27 14.29 -6.59
N GLY A 53 -2.02 13.52 -7.36
CA GLY A 53 -1.62 13.17 -8.72
C GLY A 53 -0.49 12.16 -8.81
N GLN A 54 -0.11 11.53 -7.70
CA GLN A 54 0.97 10.54 -7.68
C GLN A 54 0.47 9.19 -7.19
N TRP A 55 1.13 8.15 -7.67
CA TRP A 55 0.96 6.81 -7.15
C TRP A 55 2.12 6.54 -6.20
N ILE A 56 1.82 5.93 -5.06
CA ILE A 56 2.83 5.64 -4.06
C ILE A 56 2.89 4.14 -3.86
N GLY A 57 4.07 3.56 -4.08
CA GLY A 57 4.27 2.13 -3.89
C GLY A 57 4.81 1.83 -2.50
N PHE A 58 4.28 0.78 -1.89
CA PHE A 58 4.74 0.31 -0.60
C PHE A 58 4.99 -1.18 -0.68
N ASN A 59 6.14 -1.63 -0.17
CA ASN A 59 6.36 -3.04 0.08
C ASN A 59 5.81 -3.38 1.46
N GLU A 60 5.51 -4.65 1.65
CA GLU A 60 4.97 -5.13 2.92
C GLU A 60 5.81 -4.69 4.12
N THR A 61 7.14 -4.66 3.94
CA THR A 61 8.07 -4.26 5.00
C THR A 61 8.11 -2.76 5.26
N ASP A 62 7.52 -1.96 4.37
CA ASP A 62 7.44 -0.50 4.53
C ASP A 62 6.22 -0.07 5.33
N ILE A 63 5.34 -1.01 5.64
CA ILE A 63 4.04 -0.71 6.25
C ILE A 63 4.05 -1.11 7.72
N LYS A 64 3.75 -0.15 8.58
CA LYS A 64 3.57 -0.41 10.00
C LYS A 64 2.16 -0.90 10.31
N SER A 65 1.16 -0.26 9.70
CA SER A 65 -0.22 -0.69 9.84
C SER A 65 -1.05 -0.23 8.64
N ILE A 66 -2.11 -0.96 8.36
CA ILE A 66 -3.04 -0.63 7.29
C ILE A 66 -4.43 -1.07 7.70
N GLU A 67 -5.43 -0.23 7.40
CA GLU A 67 -6.83 -0.59 7.67
C GLU A 67 -7.72 -0.10 6.54
N VAL A 68 -8.76 -0.84 6.27
CA VAL A 68 -9.78 -0.46 5.29
C VAL A 68 -10.72 0.54 5.96
N VAL A 69 -10.91 1.70 5.33
CA VAL A 69 -11.72 2.79 5.88
C VAL A 69 -12.93 3.12 5.01
N ASP A 70 -13.20 2.30 4.07
CA ASP A 70 -14.24 2.45 3.07
C ASP A 70 -15.62 2.07 3.62
#